data_22a3f78547b3e8cc5698de3781386eee
#
_entry.id   22a3f78547b3e8cc5698de3781386eee
#
_cell.length_a   1.000
_cell.length_b   1.000
_cell.length_c   1.000
_cell.angle_alpha   90.00
_cell.angle_beta   90.00
_cell.angle_gamma   90.00
#
_symmetry.space_group_name_H-M   'P 1'
#
loop_
_entity.id
_entity.type
_entity.pdbx_description
1 polymer ?
#
loop_
_entity_poly.entity_id
_entity_poly.type
_entity_poly.pdbx_seq_one_letter_code
_entity_poly.pdbx_strand_id
1 'polypeptide(L)'
;MTIKERLMDDFKAAMKAKDEVAKNTISFARAAVKQYEIDHREELDDEGIIAILSKQVKMRKDALADFEKAGRTDLIDSYKAEIEVLQRYLPEQLSEDKLREI
;
A
#
# COMPACT_ATOMS: atom_id res chain seq x y z
N MET A 1 -18.14 0.30 -4.95
CA MET A 1 -17.17 1.36 -4.69
C MET A 1 -15.81 0.97 -5.25
N THR A 2 -15.19 1.86 -5.98
CA THR A 2 -13.90 1.57 -6.56
C THR A 2 -12.79 1.71 -5.53
N ILE A 3 -11.64 1.15 -5.84
CA ILE A 3 -10.49 1.30 -4.94
C ILE A 3 -10.09 2.75 -4.81
N LYS A 4 -10.19 3.50 -5.91
CA LYS A 4 -9.88 4.92 -5.88
C LYS A 4 -10.78 5.66 -4.89
N GLU A 5 -12.06 5.34 -4.88
CA GLU A 5 -13.00 5.93 -3.95
C GLU A 5 -12.72 5.50 -2.52
N ARG A 6 -12.37 4.24 -2.33
CA ARG A 6 -12.03 3.74 -1.00
C ARG A 6 -10.80 4.44 -0.45
N LEU A 7 -9.81 4.67 -1.29
CA LEU A 7 -8.61 5.37 -0.85
C LEU A 7 -8.95 6.77 -0.36
N MET A 8 -9.82 7.46 -1.08
CA MET A 8 -10.20 8.79 -0.66
C MET A 8 -10.99 8.78 0.65
N ASP A 9 -11.97 7.89 0.75
CA ASP A 9 -12.77 7.78 1.96
C ASP A 9 -11.90 7.40 3.16
N ASP A 10 -11.00 6.46 2.97
CA ASP A 10 -10.14 6.02 4.05
C ASP A 10 -9.14 7.09 4.46
N PHE A 11 -8.70 7.89 3.49
CA PHE A 11 -7.83 9.01 3.81
C PHE A 11 -8.53 9.98 4.75
N LYS A 12 -9.79 10.30 4.45
CA LYS A 12 -10.57 11.18 5.30
C LYS A 12 -10.80 10.57 6.68
N ALA A 13 -11.09 9.29 6.71
CA ALA A 13 -11.29 8.59 7.98
C ALA A 13 -10.02 8.58 8.82
N ALA A 14 -8.87 8.39 8.17
CA ALA A 14 -7.60 8.41 8.88
C ALA A 14 -7.30 9.79 9.46
N MET A 15 -7.65 10.83 8.73
CA MET A 15 -7.47 12.18 9.24
C MET A 15 -8.33 12.42 10.46
N LYS A 16 -9.58 11.96 10.42
CA LYS A 16 -10.48 12.11 11.54
C LYS A 16 -10.00 11.35 12.76
N ALA A 17 -9.48 10.15 12.53
CA ALA A 17 -8.99 9.30 13.60
C ALA A 17 -7.60 9.70 14.07
N LYS A 18 -6.97 10.64 13.37
CA LYS A 18 -5.60 11.06 13.66
C LYS A 18 -4.63 9.91 13.53
N ASP A 19 -4.92 9.03 12.58
CA ASP A 19 -4.05 7.88 12.30
C ASP A 19 -3.02 8.32 11.26
N GLU A 20 -1.89 8.80 11.73
CA GLU A 20 -0.85 9.34 10.86
C GLU A 20 -0.29 8.30 9.89
N VAL A 21 -0.12 7.08 10.36
CA VAL A 21 0.43 6.04 9.50
C VAL A 21 -0.50 5.78 8.33
N ALA A 22 -1.77 5.56 8.62
CA ALA A 22 -2.73 5.29 7.55
C ALA A 22 -2.86 6.48 6.63
N LYS A 23 -2.95 7.68 7.20
CA LYS A 23 -3.08 8.89 6.40
C LYS A 23 -1.91 9.04 5.43
N ASN A 24 -0.70 8.92 5.94
CA ASN A 24 0.48 9.12 5.09
C ASN A 24 0.63 8.01 4.06
N THR A 25 0.35 6.78 4.45
CA THR A 25 0.46 5.66 3.52
C THR A 25 -0.55 5.79 2.38
N ILE A 26 -1.78 6.15 2.70
CA ILE A 26 -2.81 6.33 1.69
C ILE A 26 -2.47 7.51 0.79
N SER A 27 -1.91 8.57 1.37
CA SER A 27 -1.48 9.72 0.61
C SER A 27 -0.42 9.34 -0.42
N PHE A 28 0.57 8.55 -0.02
CA PHE A 28 1.58 8.05 -0.95
C PHE A 28 0.97 7.20 -2.04
N ALA A 29 0.03 6.33 -1.67
CA ALA A 29 -0.62 5.46 -2.65
C ALA A 29 -1.38 6.28 -3.68
N ARG A 30 -2.11 7.28 -3.21
CA ARG A 30 -2.88 8.14 -4.13
C ARG A 30 -1.95 8.92 -5.04
N ALA A 31 -0.85 9.41 -4.51
CA ALA A 31 0.12 10.13 -5.31
C ALA A 31 0.73 9.24 -6.38
N ALA A 32 1.03 8.00 -6.04
CA ALA A 32 1.60 7.07 -7.01
C ALA A 32 0.61 6.77 -8.13
N VAL A 33 -0.67 6.59 -7.78
CA VAL A 33 -1.70 6.36 -8.77
C VAL A 33 -1.83 7.56 -9.70
N LYS A 34 -1.90 8.74 -9.12
CA LYS A 34 -2.05 9.95 -9.91
C LYS A 34 -0.86 10.19 -10.81
N GLN A 35 0.34 9.93 -10.30
CA GLN A 35 1.54 10.12 -11.11
C GLN A 35 1.54 9.17 -12.31
N TYR A 36 1.13 7.93 -12.08
CA TYR A 36 1.05 6.97 -13.17
C TYR A 36 0.05 7.44 -14.23
N GLU A 37 -1.10 7.93 -13.79
CA GLU A 37 -2.12 8.38 -14.72
C GLU A 37 -1.64 9.56 -15.54
N ILE A 38 -0.90 10.46 -14.93
CA ILE A 38 -0.37 11.61 -15.63
C ILE A 38 0.69 11.17 -16.65
N ASP A 39 1.60 10.30 -16.22
CA ASP A 39 2.69 9.87 -17.09
C ASP A 39 2.22 9.07 -18.30
N HIS A 40 1.17 8.30 -18.13
CA HIS A 40 0.67 7.43 -19.19
C HIS A 40 -0.58 7.98 -19.85
N ARG A 41 -1.07 9.12 -19.37
CA ARG A 41 -2.27 9.77 -19.93
C ARG A 41 -3.44 8.82 -19.99
N GLU A 42 -3.64 8.07 -18.92
CA GLU A 42 -4.79 7.18 -18.85
C GLU A 42 -5.27 7.09 -17.42
N GLU A 43 -6.53 6.72 -17.29
CA GLU A 43 -7.14 6.57 -15.99
C GLU A 43 -7.04 5.12 -15.58
N LEU A 44 -6.63 4.87 -14.35
CA LEU A 44 -6.48 3.50 -13.88
C LEU A 44 -7.80 2.96 -13.33
N ASP A 45 -8.06 1.69 -13.63
CA ASP A 45 -9.17 0.99 -13.03
C ASP A 45 -8.64 0.28 -11.78
N ASP A 46 -9.49 -0.52 -11.16
CA ASP A 46 -9.09 -1.20 -9.93
C ASP A 46 -7.89 -2.10 -10.13
N GLU A 47 -7.83 -2.80 -11.25
CA GLU A 47 -6.70 -3.68 -11.51
C GLU A 47 -5.40 -2.92 -11.61
N GLY A 48 -5.43 -1.79 -12.28
CA GLY A 48 -4.25 -0.97 -12.41
C GLY A 48 -3.79 -0.41 -11.08
N ILE A 49 -4.74 -0.02 -10.24
CA ILE A 49 -4.41 0.49 -8.92
C ILE A 49 -3.85 -0.63 -8.05
N ILE A 50 -4.44 -1.82 -8.14
CA ILE A 50 -3.93 -2.97 -7.40
C ILE A 50 -2.48 -3.25 -7.76
N ALA A 51 -2.15 -3.16 -9.04
CA ALA A 51 -0.77 -3.38 -9.47
C ALA A 51 0.18 -2.38 -8.83
N ILE A 52 -0.23 -1.11 -8.75
CA ILE A 52 0.61 -0.09 -8.14
C ILE A 52 0.77 -0.34 -6.64
N LEU A 53 -0.33 -0.65 -5.96
CA LEU A 53 -0.28 -0.92 -4.54
C LEU A 53 0.53 -2.16 -4.22
N SER A 54 0.43 -3.18 -5.06
CA SER A 54 1.23 -4.40 -4.87
C SER A 54 2.71 -4.10 -4.96
N LYS A 55 3.08 -3.24 -5.90
CA LYS A 55 4.47 -2.85 -6.04
C LYS A 55 4.94 -2.08 -4.81
N GLN A 56 4.09 -1.21 -4.28
CA GLN A 56 4.42 -0.46 -3.07
C GLN A 56 4.65 -1.40 -1.90
N VAL A 57 3.82 -2.43 -1.78
CA VAL A 57 3.98 -3.41 -0.73
C VAL A 57 5.29 -4.17 -0.89
N LYS A 58 5.57 -4.59 -2.11
CA LYS A 58 6.80 -5.33 -2.38
C LYS A 58 8.03 -4.52 -2.03
N MET A 59 8.04 -3.26 -2.41
CA MET A 59 9.17 -2.39 -2.12
C MET A 59 9.41 -2.28 -0.62
N ARG A 60 8.31 -2.18 0.14
CA ARG A 60 8.44 -2.09 1.59
C ARG A 60 8.89 -3.40 2.22
N LYS A 61 8.44 -4.52 1.68
CA LYS A 61 8.89 -5.81 2.18
C LYS A 61 10.37 -6.02 1.93
N ASP A 62 10.84 -5.58 0.77
CA ASP A 62 12.27 -5.67 0.47
C ASP A 62 13.07 -4.79 1.43
N ALA A 63 12.56 -3.61 1.73
CA ALA A 63 13.23 -2.72 2.67
C ALA A 63 13.25 -3.32 4.08
N LEU A 64 12.22 -4.07 4.45
CA LEU A 64 12.18 -4.69 5.77
C LEU A 64 13.38 -5.61 5.99
N ALA A 65 13.75 -6.37 4.97
CA ALA A 65 14.89 -7.27 5.09
C ALA A 65 16.16 -6.49 5.41
N ASP A 66 16.32 -5.34 4.76
CA ASP A 66 17.48 -4.50 5.01
C ASP A 66 17.45 -3.90 6.41
N PHE A 67 16.28 -3.47 6.86
CA PHE A 67 16.14 -2.91 8.20
C PHE A 67 16.42 -3.94 9.27
N GLU A 68 16.02 -5.19 9.02
CA GLU A 68 16.28 -6.26 9.96
C GLU A 68 17.79 -6.50 10.11
N LYS A 69 18.50 -6.46 9.01
CA LYS A 69 19.93 -6.61 9.04
C LYS A 69 20.61 -5.46 9.78
N ALA A 70 20.03 -4.28 9.67
CA ALA A 70 20.59 -3.10 10.33
C ALA A 70 20.12 -2.94 11.77
N GLY A 71 19.18 -3.77 12.21
CA GLY A 71 18.67 -3.65 13.57
C GLY A 71 17.79 -2.44 13.81
N ARG A 72 17.17 -1.92 12.76
CA ARG A 72 16.34 -0.72 12.86
C ARG A 72 14.89 -1.09 13.14
N THR A 73 14.62 -1.47 14.38
CA THR A 73 13.27 -1.91 14.73
C THR A 73 12.22 -0.82 14.59
N ASP A 74 12.62 0.43 14.78
CA ASP A 74 11.70 1.55 14.62
C ASP A 74 11.17 1.60 13.18
N LEU A 75 12.05 1.41 12.20
CA LEU A 75 11.64 1.42 10.80
C LEU A 75 10.87 0.17 10.43
N ILE A 76 11.22 -0.96 11.02
CA ILE A 76 10.51 -2.21 10.77
C ILE A 76 9.05 -2.07 11.17
N ASP A 77 8.80 -1.56 12.36
CA ASP A 77 7.43 -1.42 12.84
C ASP A 77 6.63 -0.47 11.96
N SER A 78 7.25 0.62 11.58
CA SER A 78 6.61 1.62 10.74
C SER A 78 6.23 1.03 9.39
N TYR A 79 7.16 0.32 8.75
CA TYR A 79 6.90 -0.25 7.43
C TYR A 79 5.89 -1.38 7.47
N LYS A 80 5.89 -2.16 8.55
CA LYS A 80 4.87 -3.20 8.69
C LYS A 80 3.48 -2.60 8.78
N ALA A 81 3.35 -1.49 9.49
CA ALA A 81 2.06 -0.82 9.59
C ALA A 81 1.61 -0.28 8.24
N GLU A 82 2.55 0.26 7.46
CA GLU A 82 2.23 0.76 6.12
C GLU A 82 1.82 -0.37 5.20
N ILE A 83 2.50 -1.49 5.26
CA ILE A 83 2.16 -2.65 4.46
C ILE A 83 0.74 -3.11 4.79
N GLU A 84 0.40 -3.14 6.06
CA GLU A 84 -0.94 -3.54 6.46
C GLU A 84 -2.00 -2.64 5.86
N VAL A 85 -1.77 -1.34 5.88
CA VAL A 85 -2.71 -0.40 5.29
C VAL A 85 -2.90 -0.68 3.81
N LEU A 86 -1.81 -0.87 3.09
CA LEU A 86 -1.88 -1.12 1.65
C LEU A 86 -2.55 -2.45 1.33
N GLN A 87 -2.30 -3.47 2.12
CA GLN A 87 -2.87 -4.78 1.87
C GLN A 87 -4.38 -4.82 2.00
N ARG A 88 -4.96 -3.86 2.68
CA ARG A 88 -6.42 -3.80 2.80
C ARG A 88 -7.11 -3.64 1.45
N TYR A 89 -6.40 -3.13 0.46
CA TYR A 89 -6.98 -2.88 -0.86
C TYR A 89 -6.64 -3.96 -1.86
N LEU A 90 -5.78 -4.89 -1.49
CA LEU A 90 -5.33 -5.92 -2.42
C LEU A 90 -6.20 -7.15 -2.29
N PRO A 91 -6.33 -7.91 -3.39
CA PRO A 91 -7.05 -9.15 -3.29
C PRO A 91 -6.31 -10.07 -2.35
N GLU A 92 -6.94 -11.14 -2.00
CA GLU A 92 -6.42 -12.06 -1.03
C GLU A 92 -4.98 -12.46 -1.30
N GLN A 93 -4.07 -11.78 -0.71
CA GLN A 93 -2.67 -12.06 -0.93
C GLN A 93 -2.25 -13.38 -0.36
N LEU A 94 -2.97 -13.78 0.65
CA LEU A 94 -2.63 -15.03 1.28
C LEU A 94 -2.76 -16.19 0.38
N SER A 95 -3.62 -16.05 -0.60
CA SER A 95 -3.82 -17.16 -1.50
C SER A 95 -2.52 -17.53 -2.18
N GLU A 96 -1.68 -16.58 -2.44
CA GLU A 96 -0.43 -16.95 -3.08
C GLU A 96 0.47 -17.72 -2.14
N ASP A 97 0.41 -17.44 -0.88
CA ASP A 97 1.16 -18.22 0.07
C ASP A 97 0.66 -19.63 0.14
N LYS A 98 -0.64 -19.79 0.08
CA LYS A 98 -1.18 -21.11 0.08
C LYS A 98 -0.89 -21.85 -1.18
N LEU A 99 -0.84 -21.12 -2.25
CA LEU A 99 -0.54 -21.74 -3.52
C LEU A 99 0.84 -22.32 -3.51
N ARG A 100 1.72 -21.65 -2.88
CA ARG A 100 3.05 -22.13 -2.90
C ARG A 100 3.25 -23.42 -2.22
N GLU A 101 2.45 -23.65 -1.24
CA GLU A 101 2.65 -24.88 -0.58
C GLU A 101 2.11 -25.99 -1.34
N ILE A 102 1.54 -25.74 -2.37
CA ILE A 102 1.03 -26.80 -3.16
C ILE A 102 2.03 -27.61 -3.86
#